data_d8438ccb9281c3b5c25cec4738acca37
#
_entry.id   d8438ccb9281c3b5c25cec4738acca37
#
_cell.length_a   1.000
_cell.length_b   1.000
_cell.length_c   1.000
_cell.angle_alpha   90.00
_cell.angle_beta   90.00
_cell.angle_gamma   90.00
#
_symmetry.space_group_name_H-M   'P 1'
#
loop_
_entity.id
_entity.type
_entity.pdbx_description
1 polymer ?
#
loop_
_entity_poly.entity_id
_entity_poly.type
_entity_poly.pdbx_seq_one_letter_code
_entity_poly.pdbx_strand_id
1 'polypeptide(L)'
;MRNRVMVGLVFVLALGVQTVLARTMATNAQTLAEIQDKMYHAKVHKSGQVTATYANGIATLAGTVDNVAAKQDAERAARKVDGVKQVVNNIRVFADDLTPRQMVEQARKQVVTYYAYGIFDNVQLEAQGNKLIVSGQVNQPFKKSDLGNILARVRGVATLENNLEVLPTSTFDDNLRFRVARAIYGSDALFTYGNRAVPPIHIIVKNGNVTLEGAVGSKMDRQMAEFAARNAGLSFSVTNNLRVDKA
;
A
#
# COMPACT_ATOMS: atom_id res chain seq x y z
N MET A 1 40.22 -45.24 49.62
CA MET A 1 38.80 -45.12 49.25
C MET A 1 38.49 -43.68 48.83
N ARG A 2 39.04 -43.11 47.72
CA ARG A 2 38.86 -41.69 47.43
C ARG A 2 38.75 -41.31 45.95
N ASN A 3 38.44 -42.30 45.06
CA ASN A 3 38.38 -42.04 43.61
C ASN A 3 37.05 -42.48 42.94
N ARG A 4 36.01 -42.83 43.67
CA ARG A 4 34.74 -43.29 43.06
C ARG A 4 33.61 -42.24 43.01
N VAL A 5 33.78 -41.10 43.71
CA VAL A 5 32.70 -40.07 43.79
C VAL A 5 32.77 -39.03 42.64
N MET A 6 33.93 -38.84 42.01
CA MET A 6 34.09 -37.81 40.97
C MET A 6 33.56 -38.20 39.60
N VAL A 7 33.48 -39.50 39.26
CA VAL A 7 33.01 -39.97 37.95
C VAL A 7 31.48 -39.87 37.83
N GLY A 8 30.75 -40.02 38.91
CA GLY A 8 29.29 -39.93 38.92
C GLY A 8 28.74 -38.51 38.68
N LEU A 9 29.44 -37.49 39.17
CA LEU A 9 28.97 -36.09 39.07
C LEU A 9 29.15 -35.51 37.65
N VAL A 10 30.21 -35.94 36.94
CA VAL A 10 30.45 -35.50 35.56
C VAL A 10 29.43 -36.11 34.58
N PHE A 11 29.03 -37.38 34.81
CA PHE A 11 28.02 -38.06 33.97
C PHE A 11 26.62 -37.50 34.14
N VAL A 12 26.20 -37.09 35.33
CA VAL A 12 24.86 -36.47 35.58
C VAL A 12 24.79 -35.08 35.00
N LEU A 13 25.87 -34.28 35.04
CA LEU A 13 25.95 -32.96 34.42
C LEU A 13 25.90 -33.06 32.87
N ALA A 14 26.58 -34.04 32.26
CA ALA A 14 26.57 -34.24 30.81
C ALA A 14 25.20 -34.68 30.29
N LEU A 15 24.48 -35.53 31.00
CA LEU A 15 23.10 -35.95 30.66
C LEU A 15 22.10 -34.80 30.81
N GLY A 16 22.24 -33.95 31.84
CA GLY A 16 21.37 -32.79 32.03
C GLY A 16 21.52 -31.72 30.92
N VAL A 17 22.74 -31.47 30.47
CA VAL A 17 23.04 -30.54 29.38
C VAL A 17 22.46 -31.05 28.04
N GLN A 18 22.60 -32.34 27.76
CA GLN A 18 22.11 -32.97 26.53
C GLN A 18 20.57 -32.91 26.46
N THR A 19 19.89 -33.16 27.56
CA THR A 19 18.39 -33.10 27.60
C THR A 19 17.86 -31.68 27.47
N VAL A 20 18.54 -30.67 28.03
CA VAL A 20 18.16 -29.24 27.88
C VAL A 20 18.38 -28.79 26.43
N LEU A 21 19.52 -29.14 25.84
CA LEU A 21 19.80 -28.82 24.42
C LEU A 21 18.82 -29.48 23.46
N ALA A 22 18.49 -30.75 23.66
CA ALA A 22 17.49 -31.47 22.83
C ALA A 22 16.09 -30.83 22.96
N ARG A 23 15.69 -30.44 24.15
CA ARG A 23 14.39 -29.75 24.40
C ARG A 23 14.35 -28.36 23.76
N THR A 24 15.42 -27.60 23.84
CA THR A 24 15.52 -26.28 23.20
C THR A 24 15.49 -26.40 21.66
N MET A 25 16.18 -27.38 21.10
CA MET A 25 16.14 -27.64 19.65
C MET A 25 14.75 -28.05 19.17
N ALA A 26 14.04 -28.90 19.91
CA ALA A 26 12.69 -29.32 19.60
C ALA A 26 11.71 -28.12 19.63
N THR A 27 11.83 -27.26 20.63
CA THR A 27 11.02 -26.02 20.74
C THR A 27 11.32 -25.06 19.59
N ASN A 28 12.59 -24.87 19.27
CA ASN A 28 12.98 -24.00 18.14
C ASN A 28 12.47 -24.55 16.78
N ALA A 29 12.51 -25.84 16.55
CA ALA A 29 11.98 -26.46 15.35
C ALA A 29 10.46 -26.31 15.23
N GLN A 30 9.73 -26.44 16.33
CA GLN A 30 8.30 -26.26 16.40
C GLN A 30 7.91 -24.79 16.10
N THR A 31 8.57 -23.83 16.75
CA THR A 31 8.36 -22.39 16.50
C THR A 31 8.68 -22.02 15.04
N LEU A 32 9.76 -22.58 14.47
CA LEU A 32 10.11 -22.38 13.06
C LEU A 32 9.00 -22.89 12.12
N ALA A 33 8.47 -24.09 12.38
CA ALA A 33 7.39 -24.65 11.60
C ALA A 33 6.11 -23.76 11.66
N GLU A 34 5.82 -23.21 12.83
CA GLU A 34 4.70 -22.28 12.98
C GLU A 34 4.93 -20.95 12.23
N ILE A 35 6.15 -20.40 12.24
CA ILE A 35 6.50 -19.21 11.44
C ILE A 35 6.26 -19.50 9.96
N GLN A 36 6.71 -20.65 9.45
CA GLN A 36 6.51 -21.04 8.05
C GLN A 36 5.03 -21.18 7.70
N ASP A 37 4.25 -21.80 8.57
CA ASP A 37 2.80 -21.94 8.41
C ASP A 37 2.08 -20.58 8.36
N LYS A 38 2.39 -19.68 9.30
CA LYS A 38 1.83 -18.32 9.31
C LYS A 38 2.20 -17.53 8.05
N MET A 39 3.45 -17.64 7.56
CA MET A 39 3.86 -17.01 6.30
C MET A 39 3.13 -17.63 5.09
N TYR A 40 2.88 -18.93 5.10
CA TYR A 40 2.12 -19.60 4.05
C TYR A 40 0.66 -19.11 4.02
N HIS A 41 -0.01 -19.04 5.18
CA HIS A 41 -1.36 -18.48 5.31
C HIS A 41 -1.43 -16.98 4.94
N ALA A 42 -0.36 -16.21 5.18
CA ALA A 42 -0.21 -14.84 4.70
C ALA A 42 0.04 -14.74 3.18
N LYS A 43 0.10 -15.88 2.46
CA LYS A 43 0.29 -15.99 1.00
C LYS A 43 1.60 -15.39 0.49
N VAL A 44 2.63 -15.30 1.34
CA VAL A 44 3.94 -14.76 0.97
C VAL A 44 4.56 -15.52 -0.21
N HIS A 45 4.36 -16.84 -0.27
CA HIS A 45 4.81 -17.72 -1.35
C HIS A 45 4.28 -17.35 -2.75
N LYS A 46 3.19 -16.55 -2.83
CA LYS A 46 2.65 -16.07 -4.12
C LYS A 46 3.45 -14.93 -4.72
N SER A 47 4.25 -14.25 -3.90
CA SER A 47 5.04 -13.09 -4.30
C SER A 47 6.53 -13.38 -4.36
N GLY A 48 6.97 -14.58 -3.99
CA GLY A 48 8.39 -14.96 -4.05
C GLY A 48 8.76 -16.09 -3.10
N GLN A 49 10.05 -16.27 -2.92
CA GLN A 49 10.60 -17.31 -2.05
C GLN A 49 11.21 -16.69 -0.80
N VAL A 50 10.68 -17.06 0.36
CA VAL A 50 11.15 -16.59 1.66
C VAL A 50 11.46 -17.80 2.54
N THR A 51 12.63 -17.78 3.13
CA THR A 51 13.07 -18.74 4.14
C THR A 51 13.09 -18.08 5.51
N ALA A 52 12.84 -18.85 6.55
CA ALA A 52 12.93 -18.40 7.92
C ALA A 52 13.93 -19.27 8.68
N THR A 53 14.64 -18.67 9.63
CA THR A 53 15.39 -19.36 10.67
C THR A 53 14.97 -18.81 12.02
N TYR A 54 15.05 -19.64 13.07
CA TYR A 54 14.67 -19.23 14.42
C TYR A 54 15.66 -19.75 15.44
N ALA A 55 16.18 -18.84 16.27
CA ALA A 55 17.05 -19.16 17.39
C ALA A 55 16.92 -18.10 18.50
N ASN A 56 16.89 -18.54 19.74
CA ASN A 56 16.94 -17.67 20.95
C ASN A 56 15.90 -16.54 20.96
N GLY A 57 14.71 -16.79 20.42
CA GLY A 57 13.65 -15.79 20.33
C GLY A 57 13.76 -14.85 19.12
N ILE A 58 14.73 -15.05 18.24
CA ILE A 58 14.93 -14.24 17.04
C ILE A 58 14.55 -15.04 15.80
N ALA A 59 13.57 -14.53 15.04
CA ALA A 59 13.23 -15.02 13.71
C ALA A 59 13.97 -14.20 12.66
N THR A 60 14.77 -14.83 11.81
CA THR A 60 15.43 -14.17 10.68
C THR A 60 14.78 -14.63 9.39
N LEU A 61 14.25 -13.68 8.63
CA LEU A 61 13.61 -13.89 7.33
C LEU A 61 14.59 -13.47 6.22
N ALA A 62 14.74 -14.30 5.21
CA ALA A 62 15.61 -14.02 4.06
C ALA A 62 14.97 -14.54 2.77
N GLY A 63 15.38 -13.97 1.64
CA GLY A 63 14.89 -14.36 0.32
C GLY A 63 14.49 -13.17 -0.52
N THR A 64 13.64 -13.39 -1.51
CA THR A 64 13.18 -12.37 -2.45
C THR A 64 11.68 -12.43 -2.65
N VAL A 65 11.05 -11.27 -2.75
CA VAL A 65 9.63 -11.08 -3.10
C VAL A 65 9.51 -9.98 -4.16
N ASP A 66 8.37 -9.91 -4.83
CA ASP A 66 8.14 -8.97 -5.92
C ASP A 66 7.51 -7.64 -5.50
N ASN A 67 7.12 -7.50 -4.22
CA ASN A 67 6.52 -6.26 -3.70
C ASN A 67 6.76 -6.08 -2.19
N VAL A 68 6.67 -4.83 -1.71
CA VAL A 68 6.92 -4.48 -0.32
C VAL A 68 5.86 -5.02 0.64
N ALA A 69 4.62 -5.20 0.19
CA ALA A 69 3.57 -5.76 1.04
C ALA A 69 3.89 -7.20 1.45
N ALA A 70 4.39 -8.03 0.53
CA ALA A 70 4.78 -9.40 0.84
C ALA A 70 5.93 -9.46 1.86
N LYS A 71 6.91 -8.55 1.76
CA LYS A 71 7.97 -8.40 2.77
C LYS A 71 7.40 -8.05 4.15
N GLN A 72 6.46 -7.12 4.21
CA GLN A 72 5.79 -6.71 5.44
C GLN A 72 4.85 -7.79 5.99
N ASP A 73 4.15 -8.52 5.09
CA ASP A 73 3.28 -9.62 5.48
C ASP A 73 4.07 -10.78 6.10
N ALA A 74 5.24 -11.10 5.56
CA ALA A 74 6.15 -12.09 6.13
C ALA A 74 6.60 -11.69 7.54
N GLU A 75 6.99 -10.43 7.73
CA GLU A 75 7.39 -9.92 9.05
C GLU A 75 6.25 -9.96 10.05
N ARG A 76 5.06 -9.49 9.65
CA ARG A 76 3.86 -9.53 10.51
C ARG A 76 3.45 -10.95 10.86
N ALA A 77 3.58 -11.89 9.94
CA ALA A 77 3.29 -13.29 10.17
C ALA A 77 4.24 -13.88 11.23
N ALA A 78 5.55 -13.65 11.09
CA ALA A 78 6.55 -14.12 12.04
C ALA A 78 6.38 -13.51 13.44
N ARG A 79 6.03 -12.21 13.53
CA ARG A 79 5.81 -11.52 14.83
C ARG A 79 4.62 -12.06 15.63
N LYS A 80 3.68 -12.76 14.99
CA LYS A 80 2.48 -13.31 15.63
C LYS A 80 2.70 -14.69 16.24
N VAL A 81 3.89 -15.26 16.09
CA VAL A 81 4.21 -16.60 16.61
C VAL A 81 4.71 -16.49 18.05
N ASP A 82 4.16 -17.31 18.92
CA ASP A 82 4.57 -17.35 20.32
C ASP A 82 6.06 -17.74 20.44
N GLY A 83 6.76 -17.03 21.33
CA GLY A 83 8.20 -17.21 21.53
C GLY A 83 9.07 -16.32 20.62
N VAL A 84 8.54 -15.70 19.58
CA VAL A 84 9.27 -14.72 18.75
C VAL A 84 9.32 -13.37 19.45
N LYS A 85 10.51 -12.98 19.90
CA LYS A 85 10.77 -11.71 20.58
C LYS A 85 11.22 -10.62 19.60
N GLN A 86 11.90 -11.03 18.52
CA GLN A 86 12.44 -10.14 17.50
C GLN A 86 12.35 -10.79 16.13
N VAL A 87 12.08 -9.97 15.10
CA VAL A 87 12.16 -10.38 13.70
C VAL A 87 13.22 -9.53 12.99
N VAL A 88 14.18 -10.20 12.36
CA VAL A 88 15.17 -9.60 11.45
C VAL A 88 14.71 -9.88 10.03
N ASN A 89 14.30 -8.85 9.31
CA ASN A 89 13.72 -8.98 7.98
C ASN A 89 14.73 -8.60 6.88
N ASN A 90 15.48 -9.59 6.40
CA ASN A 90 16.45 -9.47 5.31
C ASN A 90 15.86 -9.80 3.93
N ILE A 91 14.51 -9.83 3.79
CA ILE A 91 13.86 -10.05 2.52
C ILE A 91 14.15 -8.87 1.59
N ARG A 92 14.58 -9.17 0.36
CA ARG A 92 14.76 -8.17 -0.70
C ARG A 92 13.53 -8.13 -1.59
N VAL A 93 13.13 -6.93 -2.01
CA VAL A 93 12.12 -6.76 -3.05
C VAL A 93 12.84 -6.64 -4.39
N PHE A 94 12.44 -7.49 -5.33
CA PHE A 94 13.14 -7.64 -6.59
C PHE A 94 12.14 -7.87 -7.74
N ALA A 95 12.27 -7.07 -8.79
CA ALA A 95 11.53 -7.22 -10.04
C ALA A 95 12.35 -6.59 -11.17
N ASP A 96 13.33 -7.31 -11.69
CA ASP A 96 14.29 -6.83 -12.71
C ASP A 96 13.65 -6.52 -14.06
N ASP A 97 12.48 -7.08 -14.33
CA ASP A 97 11.81 -7.01 -15.61
C ASP A 97 10.83 -5.84 -15.75
N LEU A 98 10.72 -4.98 -14.70
CA LEU A 98 9.79 -3.87 -14.69
C LEU A 98 10.50 -2.52 -14.75
N THR A 99 10.16 -1.73 -15.77
CA THR A 99 10.56 -0.32 -15.83
C THR A 99 9.70 0.52 -14.86
N PRO A 100 10.21 1.68 -14.38
CA PRO A 100 9.42 2.61 -13.56
C PRO A 100 8.08 3.00 -14.22
N ARG A 101 8.06 3.16 -15.54
CA ARG A 101 6.84 3.47 -16.31
C ARG A 101 5.81 2.34 -16.20
N GLN A 102 6.24 1.09 -16.42
CA GLN A 102 5.35 -0.07 -16.32
C GLN A 102 4.81 -0.25 -14.88
N MET A 103 5.62 0.04 -13.87
CA MET A 103 5.19 0.03 -12.46
C MET A 103 4.09 1.08 -12.22
N VAL A 104 4.26 2.31 -12.72
CA VAL A 104 3.23 3.37 -12.64
C VAL A 104 1.95 2.97 -13.39
N GLU A 105 2.06 2.34 -14.55
CA GLU A 105 0.89 1.87 -15.31
C GLU A 105 0.12 0.78 -14.54
N GLN A 106 0.82 -0.18 -13.93
CA GLN A 106 0.20 -1.19 -13.07
C GLN A 106 -0.45 -0.55 -11.84
N ALA A 107 0.24 0.38 -11.18
CA ALA A 107 -0.29 1.12 -10.05
C ALA A 107 -1.55 1.93 -10.42
N ARG A 108 -1.53 2.61 -11.56
CA ARG A 108 -2.70 3.35 -12.10
C ARG A 108 -3.89 2.44 -12.32
N LYS A 109 -3.67 1.25 -12.89
CA LYS A 109 -4.73 0.25 -13.08
C LYS A 109 -5.36 -0.13 -11.73
N GLN A 110 -4.55 -0.31 -10.68
CA GLN A 110 -5.08 -0.62 -9.35
C GLN A 110 -5.92 0.54 -8.78
N VAL A 111 -5.49 1.78 -8.97
CA VAL A 111 -6.24 2.97 -8.52
C VAL A 111 -7.59 3.06 -9.21
N VAL A 112 -7.63 2.98 -10.56
CA VAL A 112 -8.88 3.15 -11.31
C VAL A 112 -9.86 1.99 -11.16
N THR A 113 -9.38 0.81 -10.75
CA THR A 113 -10.23 -0.35 -10.44
C THR A 113 -10.62 -0.45 -8.97
N TYR A 114 -10.09 0.43 -8.11
CA TYR A 114 -10.48 0.47 -6.71
C TYR A 114 -11.91 0.99 -6.59
N TYR A 115 -12.80 0.20 -5.99
CA TYR A 115 -14.26 0.44 -5.98
C TYR A 115 -14.69 1.80 -5.41
N ALA A 116 -13.90 2.36 -4.50
CA ALA A 116 -14.21 3.62 -3.86
C ALA A 116 -13.52 4.84 -4.52
N TYR A 117 -12.69 4.63 -5.55
CA TYR A 117 -12.08 5.72 -6.30
C TYR A 117 -13.13 6.42 -7.18
N GLY A 118 -13.19 7.74 -7.10
CA GLY A 118 -14.19 8.50 -7.84
C GLY A 118 -13.77 9.91 -8.20
N ILE A 119 -14.70 10.68 -8.72
CA ILE A 119 -14.48 12.05 -9.20
C ILE A 119 -14.09 13.06 -8.12
N PHE A 120 -14.24 12.70 -6.85
CA PHE A 120 -13.85 13.55 -5.71
C PHE A 120 -12.49 13.18 -5.12
N ASP A 121 -11.74 12.33 -5.80
CA ASP A 121 -10.38 11.95 -5.45
C ASP A 121 -9.43 12.35 -6.59
N ASN A 122 -8.20 12.71 -6.25
CA ASN A 122 -7.11 12.94 -7.21
C ASN A 122 -5.90 12.14 -6.74
N VAL A 123 -5.49 11.13 -7.51
CA VAL A 123 -4.34 10.27 -7.17
C VAL A 123 -3.29 10.39 -8.27
N GLN A 124 -2.15 10.93 -7.91
CA GLN A 124 -0.98 11.08 -8.76
C GLN A 124 0.07 10.04 -8.37
N LEU A 125 0.71 9.44 -9.36
CA LEU A 125 1.67 8.36 -9.21
C LEU A 125 2.96 8.73 -9.91
N GLU A 126 4.07 8.62 -9.18
CA GLU A 126 5.43 8.81 -9.68
C GLU A 126 6.30 7.63 -9.25
N ALA A 127 7.21 7.20 -10.12
CA ALA A 127 8.18 6.16 -9.80
C ALA A 127 9.61 6.67 -9.93
N GLN A 128 10.40 6.43 -8.88
CA GLN A 128 11.82 6.70 -8.82
C GLN A 128 12.57 5.38 -8.57
N GLY A 129 13.04 4.74 -9.65
CA GLY A 129 13.52 3.35 -9.56
C GLY A 129 12.40 2.44 -9.05
N ASN A 130 12.65 1.70 -7.98
CA ASN A 130 11.69 0.80 -7.34
C ASN A 130 10.87 1.45 -6.20
N LYS A 131 10.96 2.79 -6.06
CA LYS A 131 10.15 3.57 -5.13
C LYS A 131 8.93 4.13 -5.86
N LEU A 132 7.73 3.84 -5.35
CA LEU A 132 6.48 4.44 -5.80
C LEU A 132 6.07 5.55 -4.85
N ILE A 133 5.88 6.75 -5.39
CA ILE A 133 5.39 7.93 -4.67
C ILE A 133 3.95 8.17 -5.09
N VAL A 134 3.07 8.25 -4.11
CA VAL A 134 1.64 8.49 -4.28
C VAL A 134 1.30 9.82 -3.64
N SER A 135 0.70 10.73 -4.38
CA SER A 135 0.32 12.07 -3.92
C SER A 135 -1.07 12.45 -4.40
N GLY A 136 -1.55 13.60 -3.97
CA GLY A 136 -2.88 14.11 -4.28
C GLY A 136 -3.84 14.04 -3.12
N GLN A 137 -5.15 13.98 -3.36
CA GLN A 137 -6.18 14.12 -2.36
C GLN A 137 -7.23 13.02 -2.45
N VAL A 138 -7.72 12.57 -1.29
CA VAL A 138 -8.87 11.67 -1.18
C VAL A 138 -9.90 12.25 -0.20
N ASN A 139 -11.17 12.03 -0.48
CA ASN A 139 -12.25 12.61 0.32
C ASN A 139 -12.62 11.80 1.57
N GLN A 140 -11.96 10.63 1.80
CA GLN A 140 -12.23 9.78 2.97
C GLN A 140 -10.94 9.16 3.52
N PRO A 141 -10.79 9.05 4.86
CA PRO A 141 -9.56 8.52 5.48
C PRO A 141 -9.24 7.07 5.07
N PHE A 142 -10.26 6.21 4.96
CA PHE A 142 -10.06 4.81 4.62
C PHE A 142 -9.46 4.63 3.21
N LYS A 143 -9.75 5.54 2.27
CA LYS A 143 -9.19 5.50 0.91
C LYS A 143 -7.67 5.64 0.91
N LYS A 144 -7.12 6.50 1.78
CA LYS A 144 -5.66 6.64 1.92
C LYS A 144 -5.01 5.34 2.38
N SER A 145 -5.60 4.66 3.37
CA SER A 145 -5.08 3.39 3.86
C SER A 145 -5.25 2.25 2.85
N ASP A 146 -6.43 2.17 2.22
CA ASP A 146 -6.71 1.12 1.22
C ASP A 146 -5.80 1.26 0.00
N LEU A 147 -5.68 2.45 -0.57
CA LEU A 147 -4.76 2.72 -1.69
C LEU A 147 -3.32 2.43 -1.30
N GLY A 148 -2.89 2.78 -0.08
CA GLY A 148 -1.59 2.40 0.45
C GLY A 148 -1.38 0.89 0.45
N ASN A 149 -2.34 0.12 0.94
CA ASN A 149 -2.29 -1.35 0.99
C ASN A 149 -2.32 -1.97 -0.42
N ILE A 150 -3.14 -1.44 -1.32
CA ILE A 150 -3.27 -1.91 -2.70
C ILE A 150 -1.97 -1.65 -3.47
N LEU A 151 -1.43 -0.43 -3.38
CA LEU A 151 -0.25 0.00 -4.12
C LEU A 151 1.05 -0.64 -3.59
N ALA A 152 1.12 -0.97 -2.30
CA ALA A 152 2.21 -1.74 -1.74
C ALA A 152 2.31 -3.17 -2.31
N ARG A 153 1.23 -3.69 -2.92
CA ARG A 153 1.17 -5.00 -3.58
C ARG A 153 1.49 -4.96 -5.08
N VAL A 154 1.72 -3.77 -5.63
CA VAL A 154 2.13 -3.63 -7.02
C VAL A 154 3.54 -4.21 -7.18
N ARG A 155 3.70 -5.08 -8.18
CA ARG A 155 4.97 -5.73 -8.48
C ARG A 155 6.04 -4.68 -8.77
N GLY A 156 7.24 -4.86 -8.22
CA GLY A 156 8.37 -3.95 -8.37
C GLY A 156 8.43 -2.83 -7.33
N VAL A 157 7.37 -2.60 -6.55
CA VAL A 157 7.38 -1.60 -5.48
C VAL A 157 8.18 -2.12 -4.29
N ALA A 158 9.42 -1.64 -4.15
CA ALA A 158 10.27 -1.94 -2.99
C ALA A 158 10.05 -0.95 -1.84
N THR A 159 9.66 0.26 -2.17
CA THR A 159 9.30 1.31 -1.20
C THR A 159 8.06 2.04 -1.68
N LEU A 160 7.09 2.21 -0.81
CA LEU A 160 5.89 3.02 -1.04
C LEU A 160 5.93 4.26 -0.17
N GLU A 161 5.84 5.43 -0.78
CA GLU A 161 5.65 6.71 -0.10
C GLU A 161 4.23 7.21 -0.36
N ASN A 162 3.37 7.14 0.66
CA ASN A 162 1.96 7.50 0.56
C ASN A 162 1.72 8.89 1.15
N ASN A 163 1.81 9.91 0.28
CA ASN A 163 1.61 11.33 0.58
C ASN A 163 0.19 11.81 0.25
N LEU A 164 -0.79 10.90 0.14
CA LEU A 164 -2.18 11.29 -0.05
C LEU A 164 -2.67 12.16 1.11
N GLU A 165 -3.21 13.32 0.78
CA GLU A 165 -3.92 14.17 1.73
C GLU A 165 -5.36 13.65 1.90
N VAL A 166 -5.83 13.56 3.14
CA VAL A 166 -7.25 13.34 3.42
C VAL A 166 -7.92 14.70 3.55
N LEU A 167 -8.90 14.97 2.70
CA LEU A 167 -9.64 16.24 2.73
C LEU A 167 -10.44 16.36 4.04
N PRO A 168 -10.55 17.57 4.60
CA PRO A 168 -11.36 17.82 5.80
C PRO A 168 -12.82 17.41 5.60
N THR A 169 -13.42 16.84 6.64
CA THR A 169 -14.86 16.56 6.65
C THR A 169 -15.63 17.88 6.80
N SER A 170 -16.45 18.21 5.82
CA SER A 170 -17.22 19.45 5.78
C SER A 170 -18.49 19.26 4.96
N THR A 171 -19.64 19.45 5.59
CA THR A 171 -20.96 19.40 4.91
C THR A 171 -21.05 20.47 3.81
N PHE A 172 -20.43 21.64 4.02
CA PHE A 172 -20.37 22.69 3.01
C PHE A 172 -19.57 22.23 1.77
N ASP A 173 -18.37 21.67 1.97
CA ASP A 173 -17.52 21.17 0.88
C ASP A 173 -18.20 20.00 0.16
N ASP A 174 -18.87 19.10 0.88
CA ASP A 174 -19.62 17.99 0.28
C ASP A 174 -20.75 18.48 -0.62
N ASN A 175 -21.56 19.44 -0.15
CA ASN A 175 -22.59 20.05 -0.97
C ASN A 175 -22.02 20.76 -2.20
N LEU A 176 -20.88 21.45 -2.04
CA LEU A 176 -20.19 22.12 -3.15
C LEU A 176 -19.65 21.11 -4.17
N ARG A 177 -19.06 19.98 -3.74
CA ARG A 177 -18.64 18.88 -4.63
C ARG A 177 -19.79 18.42 -5.53
N PHE A 178 -20.94 18.12 -4.95
CA PHE A 178 -22.13 17.67 -5.72
C PHE A 178 -22.67 18.74 -6.67
N ARG A 179 -22.67 20.01 -6.27
CA ARG A 179 -23.11 21.10 -7.15
C ARG A 179 -22.19 21.26 -8.35
N VAL A 180 -20.87 21.29 -8.11
CA VAL A 180 -19.88 21.40 -9.18
C VAL A 180 -19.93 20.18 -10.10
N ALA A 181 -20.05 18.97 -9.56
CA ALA A 181 -20.20 17.76 -10.35
C ALA A 181 -21.44 17.81 -11.26
N ARG A 182 -22.57 18.24 -10.72
CA ARG A 182 -23.80 18.39 -11.49
C ARG A 182 -23.66 19.48 -12.58
N ALA A 183 -23.01 20.59 -12.27
CA ALA A 183 -22.81 21.68 -13.24
C ALA A 183 -21.89 21.25 -14.39
N ILE A 184 -20.83 20.50 -14.10
CA ILE A 184 -19.89 20.01 -15.13
C ILE A 184 -20.53 18.88 -15.95
N TYR A 185 -20.93 17.78 -15.31
CA TYR A 185 -21.37 16.57 -16.00
C TYR A 185 -22.82 16.63 -16.48
N GLY A 186 -23.61 17.61 -16.02
CA GLY A 186 -24.95 17.89 -16.51
C GLY A 186 -24.98 18.90 -17.66
N SER A 187 -23.84 19.49 -18.07
CA SER A 187 -23.78 20.39 -19.22
C SER A 187 -23.69 19.62 -20.54
N ASP A 188 -24.40 20.12 -21.58
CA ASP A 188 -24.38 19.48 -22.91
C ASP A 188 -22.98 19.35 -23.51
N ALA A 189 -22.08 20.28 -23.18
CA ALA A 189 -20.71 20.28 -23.66
C ALA A 189 -19.83 19.17 -23.05
N LEU A 190 -20.11 18.75 -21.80
CA LEU A 190 -19.22 17.90 -21.02
C LEU A 190 -19.86 16.57 -20.56
N PHE A 191 -21.16 16.36 -20.84
CA PHE A 191 -21.87 15.18 -20.35
C PHE A 191 -21.23 13.85 -20.80
N THR A 192 -20.60 13.83 -21.97
CA THR A 192 -19.94 12.64 -22.50
C THR A 192 -18.76 12.17 -21.63
N TYR A 193 -18.14 13.08 -20.87
CA TYR A 193 -17.10 12.73 -19.91
C TYR A 193 -17.69 11.96 -18.70
N GLY A 194 -18.96 12.26 -18.32
CA GLY A 194 -19.65 11.57 -17.22
C GLY A 194 -20.04 10.13 -17.55
N ASN A 195 -20.13 9.75 -18.82
CA ASN A 195 -20.51 8.41 -19.26
C ASN A 195 -19.35 7.39 -19.22
N ARG A 196 -18.15 7.80 -18.80
CA ARG A 196 -16.99 6.91 -18.67
C ARG A 196 -17.05 6.18 -17.33
N ALA A 197 -16.52 4.94 -17.30
CA ALA A 197 -16.43 4.15 -16.06
C ALA A 197 -15.65 4.89 -14.94
N VAL A 198 -14.62 5.63 -15.33
CA VAL A 198 -13.91 6.60 -14.48
C VAL A 198 -13.92 7.94 -15.22
N PRO A 199 -14.80 8.87 -14.81
CA PRO A 199 -14.85 10.19 -15.43
C PRO A 199 -13.53 10.95 -15.22
N PRO A 200 -12.98 11.61 -16.25
CA PRO A 200 -11.60 12.11 -16.21
C PRO A 200 -11.45 13.50 -15.58
N ILE A 201 -12.55 14.16 -15.23
CA ILE A 201 -12.51 15.46 -14.53
C ILE A 201 -12.72 15.19 -13.05
N HIS A 202 -11.69 15.41 -12.25
CA HIS A 202 -11.76 15.26 -10.80
C HIS A 202 -12.01 16.60 -10.14
N ILE A 203 -12.87 16.62 -9.12
CA ILE A 203 -13.37 17.82 -8.45
C ILE A 203 -12.93 17.76 -6.99
N ILE A 204 -11.87 18.47 -6.68
CA ILE A 204 -11.32 18.56 -5.33
C ILE A 204 -11.82 19.83 -4.65
N VAL A 205 -12.50 19.67 -3.53
CA VAL A 205 -13.00 20.81 -2.73
C VAL A 205 -12.39 20.75 -1.34
N LYS A 206 -11.73 21.85 -0.97
CA LYS A 206 -11.12 22.04 0.34
C LYS A 206 -11.40 23.44 0.86
N ASN A 207 -12.10 23.53 1.99
CA ASN A 207 -12.45 24.80 2.63
C ASN A 207 -13.12 25.80 1.67
N GLY A 208 -14.08 25.32 0.87
CA GLY A 208 -14.80 26.12 -0.11
C GLY A 208 -14.05 26.47 -1.39
N ASN A 209 -12.80 26.04 -1.53
CA ASN A 209 -12.02 26.22 -2.76
C ASN A 209 -12.11 24.98 -3.64
N VAL A 210 -12.41 25.18 -4.92
CA VAL A 210 -12.55 24.13 -5.92
C VAL A 210 -11.29 24.03 -6.76
N THR A 211 -10.76 22.82 -6.93
CA THR A 211 -9.68 22.52 -7.88
C THR A 211 -10.16 21.44 -8.84
N LEU A 212 -10.09 21.72 -10.14
CA LEU A 212 -10.36 20.75 -11.20
C LEU A 212 -9.05 20.10 -11.61
N GLU A 213 -8.99 18.78 -11.53
CA GLU A 213 -7.83 17.97 -11.87
C GLU A 213 -8.18 16.96 -12.96
N GLY A 214 -7.18 16.41 -13.65
CA GLY A 214 -7.36 15.38 -14.66
C GLY A 214 -7.13 15.85 -16.08
N ALA A 215 -7.92 15.35 -17.06
CA ALA A 215 -7.67 15.63 -18.48
C ALA A 215 -8.97 15.73 -19.29
N VAL A 216 -8.95 16.58 -20.30
CA VAL A 216 -10.02 16.79 -21.29
C VAL A 216 -9.47 16.77 -22.71
N GLY A 217 -10.34 16.60 -23.71
CA GLY A 217 -9.93 16.46 -25.11
C GLY A 217 -9.59 17.79 -25.81
N SER A 218 -10.08 18.92 -25.28
CA SER A 218 -9.90 20.21 -25.94
C SER A 218 -9.71 21.37 -24.96
N LYS A 219 -9.13 22.48 -25.45
CA LYS A 219 -9.07 23.75 -24.70
C LYS A 219 -10.46 24.30 -24.40
N MET A 220 -11.41 24.09 -25.29
CA MET A 220 -12.79 24.51 -25.11
C MET A 220 -13.42 23.75 -23.93
N ASP A 221 -13.27 22.42 -23.85
CA ASP A 221 -13.77 21.60 -22.75
C ASP A 221 -13.19 22.04 -21.41
N ARG A 222 -11.88 22.35 -21.41
CA ARG A 222 -11.21 22.90 -20.22
C ARG A 222 -11.85 24.21 -19.75
N GLN A 223 -12.12 25.13 -20.66
CA GLN A 223 -12.78 26.41 -20.36
C GLN A 223 -14.21 26.22 -19.92
N MET A 224 -14.96 25.32 -20.58
CA MET A 224 -16.35 25.01 -20.21
C MET A 224 -16.44 24.38 -18.82
N ALA A 225 -15.49 23.49 -18.45
CA ALA A 225 -15.42 22.92 -17.11
C ALA A 225 -15.18 23.99 -16.04
N GLU A 226 -14.27 24.94 -16.28
CA GLU A 226 -14.04 26.06 -15.39
C GLU A 226 -15.27 26.96 -15.26
N PHE A 227 -15.91 27.31 -16.37
CA PHE A 227 -17.12 28.12 -16.40
C PHE A 227 -18.24 27.45 -15.61
N ALA A 228 -18.47 26.15 -15.84
CA ALA A 228 -19.47 25.39 -15.12
C ALA A 228 -19.19 25.36 -13.59
N ALA A 229 -17.92 25.15 -13.21
CA ALA A 229 -17.52 25.14 -11.80
C ALA A 229 -17.73 26.51 -11.12
N ARG A 230 -17.38 27.61 -11.80
CA ARG A 230 -17.58 28.98 -11.27
C ARG A 230 -19.07 29.31 -11.10
N ASN A 231 -19.91 28.84 -11.99
CA ASN A 231 -21.36 29.10 -11.96
C ASN A 231 -22.14 28.12 -11.05
N ALA A 232 -21.49 27.08 -10.51
CA ALA A 232 -22.13 26.16 -9.55
C ALA A 232 -22.49 26.81 -8.21
N GLY A 233 -21.96 28.01 -7.96
CA GLY A 233 -22.26 28.87 -6.81
C GLY A 233 -21.59 28.44 -5.51
N LEU A 234 -21.35 29.41 -4.62
CA LEU A 234 -20.83 29.24 -3.26
C LEU A 234 -19.33 28.84 -3.14
N SER A 235 -18.56 28.71 -4.23
CA SER A 235 -17.12 28.53 -4.12
C SER A 235 -16.40 29.86 -3.84
N PHE A 236 -15.35 29.80 -2.98
CA PHE A 236 -14.49 30.97 -2.75
C PHE A 236 -13.51 31.17 -3.91
N SER A 237 -13.05 30.09 -4.51
CA SER A 237 -12.19 30.12 -5.69
C SER A 237 -12.38 28.87 -6.54
N VAL A 238 -11.99 28.99 -7.83
CA VAL A 238 -11.90 27.84 -8.76
C VAL A 238 -10.54 27.87 -9.44
N THR A 239 -9.76 26.82 -9.23
CA THR A 239 -8.46 26.56 -9.89
C THR A 239 -8.64 25.47 -10.92
N ASN A 240 -8.20 25.69 -12.17
CA ASN A 240 -8.35 24.74 -13.26
C ASN A 240 -7.00 24.17 -13.70
N ASN A 241 -6.66 22.98 -13.19
CA ASN A 241 -5.46 22.21 -13.51
C ASN A 241 -5.70 21.13 -14.56
N LEU A 242 -6.86 21.17 -15.26
CA LEU A 242 -7.14 20.20 -16.31
C LEU A 242 -6.10 20.28 -17.43
N ARG A 243 -5.55 19.15 -17.79
CA ARG A 243 -4.68 19.01 -18.96
C ARG A 243 -5.52 18.83 -20.20
N VAL A 244 -4.98 19.25 -21.34
CA VAL A 244 -5.58 18.98 -22.65
C VAL A 244 -4.76 17.86 -23.31
N ASP A 245 -5.30 16.66 -23.25
CA ASP A 245 -4.73 15.50 -23.94
C ASP A 245 -5.37 15.44 -25.32
N LYS A 246 -4.57 15.59 -26.39
CA LYS A 246 -5.08 15.39 -27.75
C LYS A 246 -5.51 13.92 -27.88
N ALA A 247 -6.75 13.72 -28.36
CA ALA A 247 -7.25 12.41 -28.75
C ALA A 247 -6.39 11.79 -29.86
#